data_4000b3a0e83eacb3df603d97a13bb9f9
#
_entry.id   4000b3a0e83eacb3df603d97a13bb9f9
#
_cell.length_a   1.000
_cell.length_b   1.000
_cell.length_c   1.000
_cell.angle_alpha   90.00
_cell.angle_beta   90.00
_cell.angle_gamma   90.00
#
_symmetry.space_group_name_H-M   'P 1'
#
loop_
_entity.id
_entity.type
_entity.pdbx_description
1 polymer ?
#
loop_
_entity_poly.entity_id
_entity_poly.type
_entity_poly.pdbx_seq_one_letter_code
_entity_poly.pdbx_strand_id
1 'polypeptide(L)'
;MVSQKYIEENWSIKDHWYMESKHISRDEYFMDIARVVGEKCTCDRGKCGCVIVKDNSVISSWFANAPEWSDTCDRVGHQLFSMINDKWEKEEHCMRNNCAEQNAIASAARKWIALEWATLYVTMTPCTIRHCAHMIVACGIKRVVCDKRYQHGQEAEEIFRSAWVELIYLNDEIERY
;
A
#
# COMPACT_ATOMS: atom_id res chain seq x y z
N MET A 1 -14.17 16.73 51.38
CA MET A 1 -14.60 17.62 50.27
C MET A 1 -13.35 18.14 49.57
N VAL A 2 -13.07 17.70 48.38
CA VAL A 2 -11.96 18.23 47.55
C VAL A 2 -12.38 19.63 47.10
N SER A 3 -11.54 20.66 47.32
CA SER A 3 -11.89 22.05 47.04
C SER A 3 -12.04 22.27 45.55
N GLN A 4 -13.02 23.10 45.16
CA GLN A 4 -13.30 23.47 43.77
C GLN A 4 -12.06 24.02 43.04
N LYS A 5 -11.19 24.68 43.77
CA LYS A 5 -9.88 25.19 43.31
C LYS A 5 -8.91 24.09 42.86
N TYR A 6 -8.93 22.92 43.48
CA TYR A 6 -8.11 21.77 43.12
C TYR A 6 -8.60 21.11 41.82
N ILE A 7 -9.89 21.18 41.56
CA ILE A 7 -10.50 20.67 40.28
C ILE A 7 -10.14 21.58 39.12
N GLU A 8 -10.20 22.89 39.31
CA GLU A 8 -9.88 23.86 38.25
C GLU A 8 -8.40 23.84 37.85
N GLU A 9 -7.48 23.76 38.82
CA GLU A 9 -6.03 23.69 38.58
C GLU A 9 -5.62 22.35 37.88
N ASN A 10 -6.27 21.25 38.19
CA ASN A 10 -5.97 19.96 37.59
C ASN A 10 -6.69 19.73 36.23
N TRP A 11 -7.79 20.46 35.97
CA TRP A 11 -8.48 20.39 34.69
C TRP A 11 -7.64 21.04 33.58
N SER A 12 -6.99 22.17 33.87
CA SER A 12 -6.10 22.87 32.94
C SER A 12 -4.90 22.03 32.49
N ILE A 13 -4.38 21.16 33.34
CA ILE A 13 -3.27 20.25 33.01
C ILE A 13 -3.74 19.12 32.07
N LYS A 14 -4.94 18.59 32.26
CA LYS A 14 -5.51 17.57 31.38
C LYS A 14 -5.84 18.14 29.99
N ASP A 15 -6.35 19.36 29.92
CA ASP A 15 -6.64 20.02 28.64
C ASP A 15 -5.36 20.30 27.86
N HIS A 16 -4.26 20.61 28.51
CA HIS A 16 -2.97 20.85 27.86
C HIS A 16 -2.37 19.56 27.24
N TRP A 17 -2.52 18.41 27.90
CA TRP A 17 -2.08 17.13 27.37
C TRP A 17 -3.00 16.57 26.27
N TYR A 18 -4.27 16.96 26.25
CA TYR A 18 -5.24 16.50 25.27
C TYR A 18 -5.18 17.27 23.96
N MET A 19 -4.63 18.51 23.98
CA MET A 19 -4.59 19.41 22.80
C MET A 19 -3.38 19.21 21.89
N GLU A 20 -2.37 18.42 22.26
CA GLU A 20 -1.15 18.26 21.45
C GLU A 20 -0.83 16.82 20.96
N SER A 21 -1.59 15.81 21.33
CA SER A 21 -1.40 14.50 20.72
C SER A 21 -2.13 14.45 19.37
N LYS A 22 -1.48 14.96 18.34
CA LYS A 22 -1.88 14.69 16.94
C LYS A 22 -1.71 13.20 16.69
N HIS A 23 -2.72 12.42 17.07
CA HIS A 23 -2.73 11.01 16.70
C HIS A 23 -2.81 10.93 15.17
N ILE A 24 -1.86 10.25 14.57
CA ILE A 24 -1.93 9.95 13.15
C ILE A 24 -3.21 9.16 12.87
N SER A 25 -3.81 9.38 11.71
CA SER A 25 -4.99 8.63 11.31
C SER A 25 -4.64 7.14 11.18
N ARG A 26 -5.65 6.27 11.26
CA ARG A 26 -5.47 4.83 11.02
C ARG A 26 -4.84 4.56 9.66
N ASP A 27 -5.26 5.30 8.65
CA ASP A 27 -4.76 5.10 7.29
C ASP A 27 -3.31 5.52 7.14
N GLU A 28 -2.91 6.64 7.75
CA GLU A 28 -1.51 7.06 7.76
C GLU A 28 -0.64 6.08 8.54
N TYR A 29 -1.11 5.56 9.69
CA TYR A 29 -0.36 4.59 10.45
C TYR A 29 -0.02 3.33 9.63
N PHE A 30 -1.00 2.74 8.96
CA PHE A 30 -0.74 1.55 8.14
C PHE A 30 -0.01 1.88 6.83
N MET A 31 -0.18 3.09 6.30
CA MET A 31 0.59 3.55 5.15
C MET A 31 2.07 3.75 5.50
N ASP A 32 2.39 4.28 6.69
CA ASP A 32 3.77 4.38 7.16
C ASP A 32 4.44 3.00 7.25
N ILE A 33 3.71 1.99 7.72
CA ILE A 33 4.20 0.60 7.69
C ILE A 33 4.46 0.16 6.24
N ALA A 34 3.56 0.45 5.31
CA ALA A 34 3.73 0.10 3.91
C ALA A 34 4.95 0.80 3.28
N ARG A 35 5.20 2.07 3.61
CA ARG A 35 6.39 2.82 3.18
C ARG A 35 7.67 2.15 3.68
N VAL A 36 7.75 1.83 4.97
CA VAL A 36 8.91 1.14 5.57
C VAL A 36 9.13 -0.24 4.94
N VAL A 37 8.05 -0.99 4.69
CA VAL A 37 8.12 -2.28 3.99
C VAL A 37 8.70 -2.11 2.58
N GLY A 38 8.32 -1.05 1.86
CA GLY A 38 8.82 -0.73 0.51
C GLY A 38 10.31 -0.43 0.44
N GLU A 39 10.93 0.03 1.54
CA GLU A 39 12.38 0.29 1.57
C GLU A 39 13.24 -0.97 1.39
N LYS A 40 12.68 -2.16 1.57
CA LYS A 40 13.36 -3.44 1.33
C LYS A 40 13.38 -3.86 -0.15
N CYS A 41 12.76 -3.09 -1.03
CA CYS A 41 12.74 -3.40 -2.46
C CYS A 41 14.16 -3.42 -3.04
N THR A 42 14.49 -4.47 -3.77
CA THR A 42 15.80 -4.65 -4.43
C THR A 42 15.83 -4.11 -5.86
N CYS A 43 14.72 -3.57 -6.34
CA CYS A 43 14.62 -2.92 -7.64
C CYS A 43 14.47 -1.41 -7.46
N ASP A 44 15.39 -0.64 -8.04
CA ASP A 44 15.39 0.82 -7.98
C ASP A 44 14.41 1.48 -8.99
N ARG A 45 13.82 0.67 -9.89
CA ARG A 45 12.80 1.15 -10.86
C ARG A 45 11.40 1.29 -10.27
N GLY A 46 11.22 1.11 -9.00
CA GLY A 46 9.94 1.31 -8.31
C GLY A 46 9.94 0.65 -6.96
N LYS A 47 10.20 1.43 -5.93
CA LYS A 47 10.07 0.99 -4.55
C LYS A 47 8.60 0.98 -4.17
N CYS A 48 8.05 -0.19 -3.98
CA CYS A 48 6.66 -0.33 -3.58
C CYS A 48 6.52 -1.30 -2.41
N GLY A 49 5.78 -0.88 -1.40
CA GLY A 49 5.41 -1.70 -0.25
C GLY A 49 3.90 -1.86 -0.16
N CYS A 50 3.48 -3.01 0.32
CA CYS A 50 2.08 -3.36 0.51
C CYS A 50 1.85 -3.99 1.89
N VAL A 51 0.80 -3.55 2.56
CA VAL A 51 0.34 -4.08 3.86
C VAL A 51 -1.14 -4.40 3.77
N ILE A 52 -1.52 -5.60 4.16
CA ILE A 52 -2.92 -6.03 4.21
C ILE A 52 -3.36 -6.11 5.66
N VAL A 53 -4.44 -5.42 5.98
CA VAL A 53 -4.95 -5.23 7.35
C VAL A 53 -6.37 -5.77 7.46
N LYS A 54 -6.62 -6.53 8.51
CA LYS A 54 -7.96 -6.98 8.90
C LYS A 54 -8.10 -6.87 10.41
N ASP A 55 -9.25 -6.41 10.89
CA ASP A 55 -9.53 -6.25 12.32
C ASP A 55 -8.42 -5.47 13.07
N ASN A 56 -7.97 -4.35 12.49
CA ASN A 56 -6.88 -3.51 13.00
C ASN A 56 -5.51 -4.20 13.13
N SER A 57 -5.33 -5.36 12.53
CA SER A 57 -4.07 -6.12 12.59
C SER A 57 -3.49 -6.30 11.20
N VAL A 58 -2.18 -6.15 11.06
CA VAL A 58 -1.46 -6.51 9.83
C VAL A 58 -1.48 -8.04 9.72
N ILE A 59 -2.16 -8.54 8.69
CA ILE A 59 -2.28 -9.98 8.42
C ILE A 59 -1.31 -10.47 7.34
N SER A 60 -0.86 -9.56 6.46
CA SER A 60 0.19 -9.83 5.47
C SER A 60 0.87 -8.54 5.08
N SER A 61 2.14 -8.61 4.71
CA SER A 61 2.89 -7.48 4.15
C SER A 61 3.99 -7.99 3.25
N TRP A 62 4.32 -7.23 2.20
CA TRP A 62 5.47 -7.50 1.35
C TRP A 62 5.85 -6.25 0.54
N PHE A 63 6.94 -6.33 -0.17
CA PHE A 63 7.49 -5.29 -1.05
C PHE A 63 7.67 -5.84 -2.47
N ALA A 64 7.83 -4.94 -3.43
CA ALA A 64 8.13 -5.32 -4.80
C ALA A 64 9.51 -5.98 -4.85
N ASN A 65 9.56 -7.25 -5.21
CA ASN A 65 10.79 -8.04 -5.22
C ASN A 65 10.64 -9.29 -6.09
N ALA A 66 11.77 -9.85 -6.52
CA ALA A 66 11.79 -11.17 -7.13
C ALA A 66 11.23 -12.22 -6.14
N PRO A 67 10.63 -13.32 -6.65
CA PRO A 67 10.20 -14.42 -5.80
C PRO A 67 11.34 -14.93 -4.90
N GLU A 68 11.00 -15.48 -3.73
CA GLU A 68 11.99 -16.11 -2.85
C GLU A 68 12.81 -17.16 -3.64
N TRP A 69 14.10 -17.20 -3.37
CA TRP A 69 15.07 -18.10 -4.03
C TRP A 69 15.40 -17.75 -5.49
N SER A 70 14.87 -16.63 -6.01
CA SER A 70 15.22 -16.11 -7.33
C SER A 70 16.27 -14.99 -7.23
N ASP A 71 16.98 -14.76 -8.33
CA ASP A 71 17.93 -13.65 -8.42
C ASP A 71 17.19 -12.30 -8.35
N THR A 72 17.74 -11.36 -7.59
CA THR A 72 17.21 -10.01 -7.39
C THR A 72 17.88 -8.99 -8.32
N CYS A 73 17.22 -7.84 -8.54
CA CYS A 73 17.72 -6.82 -9.45
C CYS A 73 19.06 -6.22 -9.04
N ASP A 74 19.29 -6.04 -7.74
CA ASP A 74 20.54 -5.55 -7.17
C ASP A 74 21.73 -6.53 -7.37
N ARG A 75 21.46 -7.83 -7.58
CA ARG A 75 22.50 -8.84 -7.81
C ARG A 75 22.83 -9.06 -9.28
N VAL A 76 21.80 -9.11 -10.14
CA VAL A 76 21.97 -9.54 -11.55
C VAL A 76 21.39 -8.55 -12.57
N GLY A 77 20.98 -7.37 -12.13
CA GLY A 77 20.37 -6.34 -12.97
C GLY A 77 18.89 -6.60 -13.30
N HIS A 78 18.30 -5.70 -14.11
CA HIS A 78 16.90 -5.77 -14.48
C HIS A 78 16.64 -6.74 -15.63
N GLN A 79 15.47 -7.37 -15.61
CA GLN A 79 14.90 -8.07 -16.75
C GLN A 79 13.85 -7.15 -17.38
N LEU A 80 14.27 -6.34 -18.35
CA LEU A 80 13.40 -5.34 -18.97
C LEU A 80 12.50 -5.97 -20.04
N PHE A 81 11.25 -5.54 -20.01
CA PHE A 81 10.26 -5.77 -21.05
C PHE A 81 9.78 -4.42 -21.56
N SER A 82 9.83 -4.24 -22.90
CA SER A 82 9.40 -3.00 -23.55
C SER A 82 8.01 -3.18 -24.13
N MET A 83 7.16 -2.17 -23.95
CA MET A 83 5.85 -2.09 -24.58
C MET A 83 5.64 -0.69 -25.16
N ILE A 84 4.69 -0.56 -26.07
CA ILE A 84 4.26 0.72 -26.62
C ILE A 84 2.95 1.08 -25.91
N ASN A 85 2.89 2.25 -25.31
CA ASN A 85 1.68 2.76 -24.67
C ASN A 85 0.70 3.36 -25.71
N ASP A 86 -0.49 3.77 -25.25
CA ASP A 86 -1.53 4.36 -26.13
C ASP A 86 -1.12 5.67 -26.80
N LYS A 87 -0.04 6.30 -26.31
CA LYS A 87 0.55 7.51 -26.90
C LYS A 87 1.68 7.22 -27.90
N TRP A 88 1.90 5.95 -28.24
CA TRP A 88 2.99 5.48 -29.09
C TRP A 88 4.40 5.71 -28.48
N GLU A 89 4.48 5.83 -27.17
CA GLU A 89 5.74 5.95 -26.45
C GLU A 89 6.23 4.58 -25.97
N LYS A 90 7.54 4.36 -26.04
CA LYS A 90 8.15 3.13 -25.52
C LYS A 90 8.25 3.22 -24.01
N GLU A 91 7.67 2.26 -23.33
CA GLU A 91 7.80 2.07 -21.87
C GLU A 91 8.54 0.78 -21.57
N GLU A 92 9.32 0.80 -20.51
CA GLU A 92 10.11 -0.35 -20.06
C GLU A 92 9.74 -0.73 -18.63
N HIS A 93 9.35 -1.97 -18.43
CA HIS A 93 9.00 -2.53 -17.14
C HIS A 93 9.98 -3.64 -16.74
N CYS A 94 10.41 -3.64 -15.48
CA CYS A 94 11.23 -4.72 -14.95
C CYS A 94 10.33 -5.93 -14.64
N MET A 95 10.51 -7.03 -15.35
CA MET A 95 9.72 -8.28 -15.19
C MET A 95 10.32 -9.25 -14.17
N ARG A 96 11.49 -8.96 -13.62
CA ARG A 96 12.12 -9.81 -12.61
C ARG A 96 11.36 -9.81 -11.29
N ASN A 97 10.77 -8.69 -10.93
CA ASN A 97 10.05 -8.54 -9.67
C ASN A 97 8.56 -8.80 -9.82
N ASN A 98 7.96 -9.43 -8.83
CA ASN A 98 6.53 -9.31 -8.57
C ASN A 98 6.21 -7.96 -7.97
N CYS A 99 5.00 -7.46 -8.17
CA CYS A 99 4.50 -6.29 -7.46
C CYS A 99 4.34 -6.58 -5.95
N ALA A 100 4.36 -5.56 -5.12
CA ALA A 100 4.23 -5.69 -3.67
C ALA A 100 2.91 -6.38 -3.28
N GLU A 101 1.82 -6.05 -3.99
CA GLU A 101 0.49 -6.61 -3.78
C GLU A 101 0.48 -8.12 -4.09
N GLN A 102 1.08 -8.52 -5.21
CA GLN A 102 1.19 -9.94 -5.59
C GLN A 102 1.93 -10.74 -4.52
N ASN A 103 3.06 -10.21 -4.06
CA ASN A 103 3.86 -10.85 -3.01
C ASN A 103 3.11 -10.90 -1.67
N ALA A 104 2.39 -9.83 -1.29
CA ALA A 104 1.59 -9.80 -0.06
C ALA A 104 0.43 -10.81 -0.11
N ILE A 105 -0.27 -10.91 -1.25
CA ILE A 105 -1.34 -11.89 -1.48
C ILE A 105 -0.77 -13.31 -1.45
N ALA A 106 0.34 -13.56 -2.14
CA ALA A 106 1.00 -14.87 -2.13
C ALA A 106 1.49 -15.27 -0.72
N SER A 107 2.02 -14.30 0.05
CA SER A 107 2.41 -14.53 1.45
C SER A 107 1.21 -14.90 2.33
N ALA A 108 0.06 -14.26 2.15
CA ALA A 108 -1.18 -14.63 2.85
C ALA A 108 -1.66 -16.03 2.45
N ALA A 109 -1.66 -16.34 1.15
CA ALA A 109 -2.07 -17.65 0.64
C ALA A 109 -1.21 -18.79 1.21
N ARG A 110 0.11 -18.62 1.29
CA ARG A 110 1.03 -19.60 1.90
C ARG A 110 0.74 -19.88 3.38
N LYS A 111 0.12 -18.91 4.06
CA LYS A 111 -0.23 -19.00 5.49
C LYS A 111 -1.70 -19.34 5.72
N TRP A 112 -2.45 -19.63 4.67
CA TRP A 112 -3.90 -19.92 4.73
C TRP A 112 -4.72 -18.78 5.33
N ILE A 113 -4.30 -17.52 5.10
CA ILE A 113 -4.98 -16.32 5.61
C ILE A 113 -5.99 -15.84 4.57
N ALA A 114 -7.27 -15.79 4.96
CA ALA A 114 -8.34 -15.25 4.13
C ALA A 114 -8.28 -13.72 4.09
N LEU A 115 -8.28 -13.15 2.87
CA LEU A 115 -8.19 -11.71 2.63
C LEU A 115 -9.55 -11.02 2.45
N GLU A 116 -10.61 -11.78 2.42
CA GLU A 116 -11.97 -11.24 2.25
C GLU A 116 -12.27 -10.19 3.33
N TRP A 117 -12.82 -9.03 2.89
CA TRP A 117 -13.13 -7.85 3.72
C TRP A 117 -11.90 -7.13 4.32
N ALA A 118 -10.70 -7.49 3.92
CA ALA A 118 -9.50 -6.77 4.36
C ALA A 118 -9.38 -5.39 3.68
N THR A 119 -8.55 -4.53 4.28
CA THR A 119 -8.04 -3.29 3.68
C THR A 119 -6.60 -3.49 3.22
N LEU A 120 -6.30 -3.09 2.00
CA LEU A 120 -4.95 -3.12 1.44
C LEU A 120 -4.40 -1.69 1.42
N TYR A 121 -3.22 -1.50 1.99
CA TYR A 121 -2.43 -0.27 1.94
C TYR A 121 -1.24 -0.49 1.02
N VAL A 122 -1.03 0.40 0.07
CA VAL A 122 0.04 0.27 -0.92
C VAL A 122 0.59 1.65 -1.26
N THR A 123 1.90 1.75 -1.43
CA THR A 123 2.56 3.04 -1.66
C THR A 123 2.23 3.67 -3.02
N MET A 124 1.60 2.92 -3.93
CA MET A 124 1.23 3.39 -5.27
C MET A 124 -0.01 2.66 -5.79
N THR A 125 -0.78 3.29 -6.69
CA THR A 125 -1.94 2.65 -7.33
C THR A 125 -1.57 1.28 -7.90
N PRO A 126 -2.31 0.20 -7.55
CA PRO A 126 -2.09 -1.13 -8.11
C PRO A 126 -2.17 -1.14 -9.63
N CYS A 127 -1.19 -1.76 -10.28
CA CYS A 127 -1.14 -1.80 -11.74
C CYS A 127 -2.19 -2.75 -12.34
N THR A 128 -2.58 -2.48 -13.59
CA THR A 128 -3.44 -3.36 -14.40
C THR A 128 -2.62 -4.29 -15.28
N ILE A 129 -1.47 -3.83 -15.78
CA ILE A 129 -0.56 -4.58 -16.66
C ILE A 129 -0.19 -5.95 -16.09
N ARG A 130 0.00 -6.05 -14.78
CA ARG A 130 0.30 -7.29 -14.07
C ARG A 130 -0.88 -7.85 -13.29
N HIS A 131 -2.08 -7.35 -13.58
CA HIS A 131 -3.33 -7.79 -12.95
C HIS A 131 -3.42 -7.58 -11.43
N CYS A 132 -2.63 -6.69 -10.83
CA CYS A 132 -2.70 -6.45 -9.38
C CYS A 132 -4.09 -6.01 -8.94
N ALA A 133 -4.72 -5.06 -9.64
CA ALA A 133 -6.08 -4.61 -9.35
C ALA A 133 -7.10 -5.76 -9.44
N HIS A 134 -7.01 -6.61 -10.46
CA HIS A 134 -7.89 -7.78 -10.61
C HIS A 134 -7.69 -8.80 -9.48
N MET A 135 -6.44 -9.07 -9.09
CA MET A 135 -6.14 -9.99 -7.99
C MET A 135 -6.69 -9.49 -6.66
N ILE A 136 -6.59 -8.19 -6.38
CA ILE A 136 -7.14 -7.56 -5.18
C ILE A 136 -8.66 -7.78 -5.10
N VAL A 137 -9.37 -7.52 -6.20
CA VAL A 137 -10.81 -7.77 -6.31
C VAL A 137 -11.14 -9.25 -6.12
N ALA A 138 -10.41 -10.14 -6.82
CA ALA A 138 -10.62 -11.59 -6.76
C ALA A 138 -10.40 -12.19 -5.35
N CYS A 139 -9.52 -11.57 -4.55
CA CYS A 139 -9.29 -11.98 -3.15
C CYS A 139 -10.37 -11.46 -2.17
N GLY A 140 -11.36 -10.69 -2.63
CA GLY A 140 -12.43 -10.16 -1.79
C GLY A 140 -12.03 -8.98 -0.92
N ILE A 141 -10.89 -8.33 -1.19
CA ILE A 141 -10.48 -7.08 -0.54
C ILE A 141 -11.48 -6.00 -0.92
N LYS A 142 -11.95 -5.21 0.06
CA LYS A 142 -13.04 -4.23 -0.14
C LYS A 142 -12.60 -2.78 -0.01
N ARG A 143 -11.37 -2.54 0.43
CA ARG A 143 -10.83 -1.21 0.59
C ARG A 143 -9.36 -1.19 0.19
N VAL A 144 -8.98 -0.24 -0.65
CA VAL A 144 -7.61 0.01 -1.08
C VAL A 144 -7.24 1.45 -0.74
N VAL A 145 -6.16 1.62 -0.02
CA VAL A 145 -5.59 2.93 0.31
C VAL A 145 -4.23 3.03 -0.37
N CYS A 146 -4.07 4.02 -1.22
CA CYS A 146 -2.83 4.30 -1.93
C CYS A 146 -2.16 5.55 -1.36
N ASP A 147 -0.84 5.52 -1.23
CA ASP A 147 -0.09 6.74 -0.89
C ASP A 147 -0.13 7.71 -2.07
N LYS A 148 0.28 7.27 -3.26
CA LYS A 148 0.39 8.07 -4.47
C LYS A 148 -0.37 7.46 -5.65
N ARG A 149 -0.67 8.32 -6.62
CA ARG A 149 -1.21 7.88 -7.91
C ARG A 149 -0.09 7.33 -8.80
N TYR A 150 -0.41 6.33 -9.58
CA TYR A 150 0.44 5.85 -10.67
C TYR A 150 -0.03 6.46 -11.99
N GLN A 151 0.89 6.77 -12.91
CA GLN A 151 0.57 7.40 -14.20
C GLN A 151 -0.47 6.61 -15.05
N HIS A 152 -0.55 5.30 -14.88
CA HIS A 152 -1.50 4.40 -15.55
C HIS A 152 -2.57 3.88 -14.58
N GLY A 153 -2.95 4.66 -13.57
CA GLY A 153 -3.88 4.24 -12.52
C GLY A 153 -5.36 4.25 -12.92
N GLN A 154 -5.74 4.90 -14.02
CA GLN A 154 -7.15 5.09 -14.40
C GLN A 154 -7.91 3.78 -14.58
N GLU A 155 -7.31 2.80 -15.27
CA GLU A 155 -7.93 1.48 -15.45
C GLU A 155 -8.15 0.77 -14.11
N ALA A 156 -7.21 0.88 -13.16
CA ALA A 156 -7.37 0.32 -11.83
C ALA A 156 -8.52 0.98 -11.06
N GLU A 157 -8.69 2.30 -11.19
CA GLU A 157 -9.81 3.04 -10.60
C GLU A 157 -11.17 2.53 -11.15
N GLU A 158 -11.25 2.24 -12.45
CA GLU A 158 -12.46 1.68 -13.07
C GLU A 158 -12.75 0.26 -12.59
N ILE A 159 -11.72 -0.59 -12.47
CA ILE A 159 -11.83 -1.95 -11.94
C ILE A 159 -12.37 -1.92 -10.51
N PHE A 160 -11.78 -1.10 -9.63
CA PHE A 160 -12.22 -1.00 -8.25
C PHE A 160 -13.64 -0.44 -8.13
N ARG A 161 -13.96 0.59 -8.88
CA ARG A 161 -15.33 1.16 -8.92
C ARG A 161 -16.36 0.14 -9.34
N SER A 162 -16.10 -0.63 -10.41
CA SER A 162 -17.02 -1.65 -10.94
C SER A 162 -17.23 -2.83 -9.97
N ALA A 163 -16.21 -3.12 -9.14
CA ALA A 163 -16.21 -4.20 -8.16
C ALA A 163 -16.67 -3.75 -6.75
N TRP A 164 -17.10 -2.49 -6.59
CA TRP A 164 -17.50 -1.92 -5.29
C TRP A 164 -16.37 -2.00 -4.25
N VAL A 165 -15.12 -1.76 -4.68
CA VAL A 165 -13.96 -1.61 -3.82
C VAL A 165 -13.73 -0.13 -3.58
N GLU A 166 -13.69 0.29 -2.30
CA GLU A 166 -13.38 1.66 -1.93
C GLU A 166 -11.91 1.95 -2.22
N LEU A 167 -11.64 3.00 -3.02
CA LEU A 167 -10.27 3.46 -3.33
C LEU A 167 -10.04 4.85 -2.76
N ILE A 168 -8.97 4.99 -1.96
CA ILE A 168 -8.57 6.24 -1.30
C ILE A 168 -7.13 6.55 -1.66
N TYR A 169 -6.85 7.82 -1.92
CA TYR A 169 -5.50 8.36 -2.06
C TYR A 169 -5.18 9.26 -0.87
N LEU A 170 -4.01 9.08 -0.27
CA LEU A 170 -3.53 9.97 0.80
C LEU A 170 -2.84 11.21 0.24
N ASN A 171 -2.19 11.06 -0.93
CA ASN A 171 -1.54 12.15 -1.65
C ASN A 171 -1.98 12.16 -3.12
N ASP A 172 -2.15 13.37 -3.69
CA ASP A 172 -2.50 13.53 -5.11
C ASP A 172 -1.26 13.53 -6.04
N GLU A 173 -0.08 13.20 -5.52
CA GLU A 173 1.13 13.09 -6.33
C GLU A 173 1.03 11.94 -7.34
N ILE A 174 1.49 12.20 -8.57
CA ILE A 174 1.57 11.19 -9.62
C ILE A 174 3.01 10.71 -9.75
N GLU A 175 3.23 9.44 -9.42
CA GLU A 175 4.53 8.78 -9.60
C GLU A 175 4.69 8.30 -11.05
N ARG A 176 5.88 8.54 -11.62
CA ARG A 176 6.25 8.17 -12.99
C ARG A 176 7.60 7.46 -12.99
N TYR A 177 7.73 6.38 -13.71
CA TYR A 177 8.99 5.66 -14.01
C TYR A 177 8.94 4.91 -15.32
#